data_1cfc20922dfc7f9ce647a6a6db1bda89
#
_entry.id   1cfc20922dfc7f9ce647a6a6db1bda89
#
_cell.length_a   1.000
_cell.length_b   1.000
_cell.length_c   1.000
_cell.angle_alpha   90.00
_cell.angle_beta   90.00
_cell.angle_gamma   90.00
#
_symmetry.space_group_name_H-M   'P 1'
#
loop_
_entity.id
_entity.type
_entity.pdbx_description
1 polymer ?
#
loop_
_entity_poly.entity_id
_entity_poly.type
_entity_poly.pdbx_seq_one_letter_code
_entity_poly.pdbx_strand_id
1 'polypeptide(L)'
;MNKLITTLLIAIISNALISSALSTQAMGKTIHSERSLYRNILVEEDSGLRCLKFNVKSAKTQQSCMLVDDPQRLVFNYTKMLFSSLLINPNPEGILIIGLGGGTMSNVLHQIYPKASITNVEIDPAVIKVARNYFDFFENKNITAVAQDGRIFVKRAVIKKQQYDWIILDAFNGDYIPEHLMTQEFLQEVKSLLSDNGVLAANTFSVSKLYNYESATYKAVFGDFFNVKNANNSNRIILASVKALPKPDIIAQHAKALKEKLSPFNVDITKISHKMISTATTQDWPPASPLLTDQYSPANLLNLKN
;
A
#
# COMPACT_ATOMS: atom_id res chain seq x y z
N MET A 1 16.66 -59.52 -44.42
CA MET A 1 16.12 -59.09 -43.14
C MET A 1 16.87 -57.87 -42.51
N ASN A 2 17.92 -57.33 -43.14
CA ASN A 2 18.77 -56.27 -42.54
C ASN A 2 18.59 -54.83 -43.11
N LYS A 3 17.71 -54.63 -44.10
CA LYS A 3 17.45 -53.28 -44.65
C LYS A 3 16.25 -52.53 -44.08
N LEU A 4 15.31 -53.24 -43.43
CA LEU A 4 14.14 -52.61 -42.80
C LEU A 4 14.40 -52.04 -41.39
N ILE A 5 15.43 -52.52 -40.69
CA ILE A 5 15.75 -52.10 -39.32
C ILE A 5 16.50 -50.77 -39.31
N THR A 6 17.31 -50.52 -40.36
CA THR A 6 18.11 -49.29 -40.43
C THR A 6 17.27 -48.05 -40.78
N THR A 7 16.15 -48.19 -41.44
CA THR A 7 15.27 -47.09 -41.82
C THR A 7 14.37 -46.65 -40.66
N LEU A 8 14.08 -47.54 -39.72
CA LEU A 8 13.24 -47.22 -38.53
C LEU A 8 14.02 -46.50 -37.44
N LEU A 9 15.32 -46.70 -37.32
CA LEU A 9 16.18 -46.04 -36.34
C LEU A 9 16.51 -44.55 -36.71
N ILE A 10 16.55 -44.21 -37.98
CA ILE A 10 16.79 -42.83 -38.44
C ILE A 10 15.53 -41.96 -38.26
N ALA A 11 14.34 -42.51 -38.34
CA ALA A 11 13.08 -41.77 -38.14
C ALA A 11 12.81 -41.42 -36.65
N ILE A 12 13.37 -42.15 -35.71
CA ILE A 12 13.18 -41.92 -34.26
C ILE A 12 14.13 -40.83 -33.72
N ILE A 13 15.31 -40.66 -34.35
CA ILE A 13 16.32 -39.67 -33.94
C ILE A 13 15.95 -38.26 -34.45
N SER A 14 15.18 -38.14 -35.52
CA SER A 14 14.76 -36.85 -36.07
C SER A 14 13.62 -36.15 -35.29
N ASN A 15 12.88 -36.87 -34.47
CA ASN A 15 11.80 -36.29 -33.65
C ASN A 15 12.18 -35.89 -32.20
N ALA A 16 13.44 -36.18 -31.81
CA ALA A 16 13.94 -35.85 -30.46
C ALA A 16 14.67 -34.49 -30.38
N LEU A 17 14.77 -33.77 -31.49
CA LEU A 17 15.53 -32.50 -31.57
C LEU A 17 14.67 -31.23 -31.71
N ILE A 18 13.34 -31.32 -31.57
CA ILE A 18 12.42 -30.18 -31.75
C ILE A 18 11.59 -29.92 -30.47
N SER A 19 12.11 -30.05 -29.27
CA SER A 19 11.39 -29.69 -28.07
C SER A 19 12.29 -29.19 -26.94
N SER A 20 13.26 -28.37 -27.25
CA SER A 20 13.89 -27.48 -26.27
C SER A 20 13.75 -26.04 -26.79
N ALA A 21 12.55 -25.60 -27.05
CA ALA A 21 12.25 -24.18 -26.94
C ALA A 21 12.41 -23.86 -25.44
N LEU A 22 13.64 -23.49 -25.05
CA LEU A 22 13.86 -22.79 -23.81
C LEU A 22 12.92 -21.59 -23.82
N SER A 23 11.82 -21.66 -23.06
CA SER A 23 11.13 -20.47 -22.60
C SER A 23 12.14 -19.72 -21.73
N THR A 24 12.96 -18.89 -22.36
CA THR A 24 13.61 -17.80 -21.67
C THR A 24 12.46 -16.97 -21.10
N GLN A 25 12.12 -17.18 -19.82
CA GLN A 25 11.36 -16.20 -19.10
C GLN A 25 12.10 -14.88 -19.32
N ALA A 26 11.48 -13.99 -20.08
CA ALA A 26 12.00 -12.66 -20.30
C ALA A 26 12.14 -12.04 -18.90
N MET A 27 13.35 -11.95 -18.40
CA MET A 27 13.60 -11.21 -17.15
C MET A 27 13.24 -9.76 -17.45
N GLY A 28 12.36 -9.19 -16.62
CA GLY A 28 11.95 -7.80 -16.75
C GLY A 28 13.17 -6.89 -16.95
N LYS A 29 13.06 -5.95 -17.88
CA LYS A 29 14.14 -5.02 -18.21
C LYS A 29 14.26 -3.96 -17.12
N THR A 30 15.44 -3.84 -16.49
CA THR A 30 15.75 -2.68 -15.66
C THR A 30 15.86 -1.44 -16.55
N ILE A 31 14.94 -0.49 -16.40
CA ILE A 31 14.90 0.76 -17.16
C ILE A 31 15.53 1.93 -16.40
N HIS A 32 15.67 1.80 -15.07
CA HIS A 32 16.36 2.77 -14.24
C HIS A 32 16.96 2.12 -12.99
N SER A 33 18.14 2.61 -12.57
CA SER A 33 18.79 2.24 -11.32
C SER A 33 19.45 3.48 -10.73
N GLU A 34 19.15 3.77 -9.47
CA GLU A 34 19.71 4.91 -8.74
C GLU A 34 20.00 4.51 -7.28
N ARG A 35 21.12 4.98 -6.74
CA ARG A 35 21.43 4.86 -5.31
C ARG A 35 21.16 6.17 -4.60
N SER A 36 20.23 6.15 -3.66
CA SER A 36 19.95 7.28 -2.78
C SER A 36 20.72 7.18 -1.47
N LEU A 37 20.52 8.16 -0.58
CA LEU A 37 21.00 8.09 0.81
C LEU A 37 20.31 6.99 1.63
N TYR A 38 19.10 6.59 1.24
CA TYR A 38 18.27 5.65 1.99
C TYR A 38 18.36 4.22 1.44
N ARG A 39 18.45 4.06 0.11
CA ARG A 39 18.33 2.74 -0.55
C ARG A 39 18.80 2.74 -2.00
N ASN A 40 18.93 1.54 -2.56
CA ASN A 40 19.03 1.39 -4.01
C ASN A 40 17.61 1.33 -4.58
N ILE A 41 17.35 2.14 -5.60
CA ILE A 41 16.07 2.25 -6.28
C ILE A 41 16.22 1.64 -7.67
N LEU A 42 15.34 0.72 -8.03
CA LEU A 42 15.26 0.10 -9.35
C LEU A 42 13.87 0.35 -9.93
N VAL A 43 13.81 0.64 -11.22
CA VAL A 43 12.59 0.58 -12.01
C VAL A 43 12.75 -0.51 -13.04
N GLU A 44 11.88 -1.50 -12.98
CA GLU A 44 11.85 -2.61 -13.93
C GLU A 44 10.53 -2.61 -14.68
N GLU A 45 10.60 -3.03 -15.95
CA GLU A 45 9.42 -3.18 -16.79
C GLU A 45 9.41 -4.57 -17.41
N ASP A 46 8.29 -5.26 -17.27
CA ASP A 46 8.05 -6.56 -17.85
C ASP A 46 6.61 -6.65 -18.35
N SER A 47 6.45 -6.93 -19.64
CA SER A 47 5.16 -7.17 -20.28
C SER A 47 4.13 -6.05 -19.98
N GLY A 48 4.58 -4.79 -20.04
CA GLY A 48 3.74 -3.62 -19.78
C GLY A 48 3.47 -3.32 -18.30
N LEU A 49 4.03 -4.10 -17.38
CA LEU A 49 4.01 -3.82 -15.95
C LEU A 49 5.32 -3.16 -15.53
N ARG A 50 5.26 -1.91 -15.11
CA ARG A 50 6.39 -1.14 -14.60
C ARG A 50 6.34 -1.09 -13.09
N CYS A 51 7.42 -1.51 -12.42
CA CYS A 51 7.50 -1.61 -10.98
C CYS A 51 8.71 -0.89 -10.40
N LEU A 52 8.47 -0.14 -9.34
CA LEU A 52 9.47 0.39 -8.42
C LEU A 52 9.87 -0.72 -7.44
N LYS A 53 11.16 -0.94 -7.28
CA LYS A 53 11.73 -1.90 -6.35
C LYS A 53 12.82 -1.26 -5.52
N PHE A 54 12.91 -1.68 -4.26
CA PHE A 54 14.05 -1.35 -3.42
C PHE A 54 14.96 -2.58 -3.35
N ASN A 55 16.21 -2.41 -3.77
CA ASN A 55 17.18 -3.48 -3.73
C ASN A 55 17.69 -3.67 -2.28
N VAL A 56 16.92 -4.38 -1.49
CA VAL A 56 17.41 -4.94 -0.22
C VAL A 56 17.97 -6.32 -0.55
N LYS A 57 19.13 -6.69 0.00
CA LYS A 57 19.93 -7.90 -0.36
C LYS A 57 19.15 -9.22 -0.42
N SER A 58 17.93 -9.30 0.09
CA SER A 58 17.07 -10.49 0.08
C SER A 58 15.68 -10.29 -0.49
N ALA A 59 15.21 -9.05 -0.75
CA ALA A 59 13.83 -8.80 -1.09
C ALA A 59 13.70 -8.28 -2.53
N LYS A 60 13.10 -9.10 -3.38
CA LYS A 60 12.58 -8.70 -4.70
C LYS A 60 11.20 -8.05 -4.55
N THR A 61 10.95 -7.35 -3.45
CA THR A 61 9.63 -6.79 -3.15
C THR A 61 9.36 -5.56 -4.00
N GLN A 62 8.28 -5.65 -4.76
CA GLN A 62 7.74 -4.53 -5.52
C GLN A 62 7.10 -3.54 -4.53
N GLN A 63 7.51 -2.28 -4.59
CA GLN A 63 6.99 -1.21 -3.72
C GLN A 63 5.79 -0.49 -4.35
N SER A 64 5.83 -0.30 -5.66
CA SER A 64 4.74 0.28 -6.45
C SER A 64 4.81 -0.27 -7.86
N CYS A 65 3.65 -0.54 -8.46
CA CYS A 65 3.59 -0.95 -9.88
C CYS A 65 2.49 -0.19 -10.61
N MET A 66 2.68 0.01 -11.90
CA MET A 66 1.79 0.68 -12.82
C MET A 66 1.71 -0.10 -14.13
N LEU A 67 0.53 -0.26 -14.70
CA LEU A 67 0.37 -0.71 -16.07
C LEU A 67 0.68 0.46 -17.01
N VAL A 68 1.59 0.26 -17.96
CA VAL A 68 2.03 1.32 -18.89
C VAL A 68 0.86 1.77 -19.77
N ASP A 69 0.03 0.83 -20.22
CA ASP A 69 -1.10 1.09 -21.11
C ASP A 69 -2.37 1.52 -20.36
N ASP A 70 -2.41 1.37 -19.02
CA ASP A 70 -3.54 1.75 -18.18
C ASP A 70 -3.04 2.26 -16.81
N PRO A 71 -2.36 3.41 -16.76
CA PRO A 71 -1.66 3.91 -15.57
C PRO A 71 -2.58 4.27 -14.40
N GLN A 72 -3.87 4.48 -14.67
CA GLN A 72 -4.87 4.75 -13.63
C GLN A 72 -5.37 3.47 -12.93
N ARG A 73 -5.18 2.30 -13.53
CA ARG A 73 -5.62 1.02 -12.97
C ARG A 73 -4.71 0.59 -11.83
N LEU A 74 -5.23 0.58 -10.62
CA LEU A 74 -4.47 0.14 -9.45
C LEU A 74 -4.11 -1.35 -9.53
N VAL A 75 -2.82 -1.65 -9.35
CA VAL A 75 -2.28 -3.02 -9.46
C VAL A 75 -2.42 -3.76 -8.13
N PHE A 76 -1.92 -3.19 -7.04
CA PHE A 76 -1.85 -3.89 -5.77
C PHE A 76 -3.19 -3.97 -5.04
N ASN A 77 -3.44 -5.11 -4.41
CA ASN A 77 -4.68 -5.31 -3.66
C ASN A 77 -4.76 -4.41 -2.42
N TYR A 78 -3.64 -4.14 -1.74
CA TYR A 78 -3.66 -3.29 -0.55
C TYR A 78 -4.02 -1.84 -0.91
N THR A 79 -3.52 -1.31 -2.02
CA THR A 79 -3.89 0.04 -2.48
C THR A 79 -5.39 0.15 -2.75
N LYS A 80 -6.00 -0.89 -3.34
CA LYS A 80 -7.46 -0.95 -3.53
C LYS A 80 -8.20 -1.00 -2.20
N MET A 81 -7.67 -1.76 -1.22
CA MET A 81 -8.28 -1.86 0.11
C MET A 81 -8.23 -0.53 0.88
N LEU A 82 -7.22 0.34 0.66
CA LEU A 82 -7.16 1.67 1.26
C LEU A 82 -8.39 2.53 0.91
N PHE A 83 -8.98 2.33 -0.28
CA PHE A 83 -10.20 3.03 -0.69
C PHE A 83 -11.44 2.69 0.14
N SER A 84 -11.39 1.66 1.00
CA SER A 84 -12.46 1.39 1.97
C SER A 84 -12.64 2.52 3.00
N SER A 85 -11.67 3.42 3.16
CA SER A 85 -11.81 4.67 3.93
C SER A 85 -12.97 5.53 3.45
N LEU A 86 -13.25 5.50 2.15
CA LEU A 86 -14.36 6.22 1.54
C LEU A 86 -15.73 5.69 1.95
N LEU A 87 -15.79 4.49 2.53
CA LEU A 87 -17.01 3.96 3.14
C LEU A 87 -17.31 4.61 4.48
N ILE A 88 -16.33 5.27 5.09
CA ILE A 88 -16.46 6.03 6.32
C ILE A 88 -16.65 7.52 5.99
N ASN A 89 -15.77 8.09 5.17
CA ASN A 89 -15.86 9.46 4.66
C ASN A 89 -15.79 9.48 3.13
N PRO A 90 -16.93 9.57 2.41
CA PRO A 90 -16.96 9.43 0.95
C PRO A 90 -16.49 10.67 0.17
N ASN A 91 -16.31 11.81 0.82
CA ASN A 91 -15.98 13.08 0.17
C ASN A 91 -14.84 13.83 0.88
N PRO A 92 -13.60 13.29 0.89
CA PRO A 92 -12.47 13.97 1.48
C PRO A 92 -12.04 15.18 0.64
N GLU A 93 -11.78 16.32 1.28
CA GLU A 93 -11.26 17.53 0.65
C GLU A 93 -9.76 17.72 0.95
N GLY A 94 -9.30 17.27 2.12
CA GLY A 94 -7.90 17.29 2.53
C GLY A 94 -7.35 15.87 2.71
N ILE A 95 -6.35 15.48 1.93
CA ILE A 95 -5.75 14.14 1.95
C ILE A 95 -4.26 14.25 2.25
N LEU A 96 -3.79 13.48 3.25
CA LEU A 96 -2.37 13.33 3.57
C LEU A 96 -1.95 11.89 3.31
N ILE A 97 -0.87 11.70 2.54
CA ILE A 97 -0.28 10.39 2.27
C ILE A 97 1.15 10.39 2.82
N ILE A 98 1.42 9.52 3.80
CA ILE A 98 2.77 9.28 4.31
C ILE A 98 3.32 8.03 3.59
N GLY A 99 4.27 8.23 2.69
CA GLY A 99 4.78 7.28 1.71
C GLY A 99 4.21 7.53 0.32
N LEU A 100 5.07 7.78 -0.67
CA LEU A 100 4.66 8.09 -2.04
C LEU A 100 4.71 6.86 -2.96
N GLY A 101 5.79 6.08 -2.88
CA GLY A 101 6.07 5.03 -3.86
C GLY A 101 6.13 5.61 -5.28
N GLY A 102 5.38 5.03 -6.21
CA GLY A 102 5.23 5.55 -7.57
C GLY A 102 4.25 6.71 -7.71
N GLY A 103 3.54 7.10 -6.65
CA GLY A 103 2.54 8.17 -6.70
C GLY A 103 1.22 7.81 -7.42
N THR A 104 1.05 6.55 -7.83
CA THR A 104 -0.14 6.11 -8.58
C THR A 104 -1.44 6.33 -7.81
N MET A 105 -1.44 6.11 -6.49
CA MET A 105 -2.61 6.37 -5.66
C MET A 105 -2.96 7.86 -5.61
N SER A 106 -1.97 8.76 -5.49
CA SER A 106 -2.17 10.20 -5.53
C SER A 106 -2.80 10.67 -6.85
N ASN A 107 -2.30 10.14 -7.98
CA ASN A 107 -2.85 10.42 -9.31
C ASN A 107 -4.31 9.96 -9.44
N VAL A 108 -4.63 8.76 -8.96
CA VAL A 108 -6.00 8.21 -8.97
C VAL A 108 -6.91 9.05 -8.07
N LEU A 109 -6.47 9.41 -6.87
CA LEU A 109 -7.25 10.25 -5.95
C LEU A 109 -7.56 11.62 -6.56
N HIS A 110 -6.62 12.22 -7.27
CA HIS A 110 -6.88 13.48 -7.97
C HIS A 110 -7.91 13.36 -9.09
N GLN A 111 -7.93 12.25 -9.83
CA GLN A 111 -8.97 12.00 -10.84
C GLN A 111 -10.36 11.85 -10.20
N ILE A 112 -10.43 11.16 -9.04
CA ILE A 112 -11.68 10.94 -8.31
C ILE A 112 -12.16 12.22 -7.63
N TYR A 113 -11.22 13.00 -7.05
CA TYR A 113 -11.46 14.22 -6.27
C TYR A 113 -10.58 15.38 -6.78
N PRO A 114 -10.87 15.95 -7.96
CA PRO A 114 -9.98 16.94 -8.59
C PRO A 114 -9.85 18.27 -7.82
N LYS A 115 -10.74 18.52 -6.86
CA LYS A 115 -10.70 19.70 -6.00
C LYS A 115 -10.02 19.44 -4.65
N ALA A 116 -9.81 18.19 -4.29
CA ALA A 116 -9.16 17.83 -3.03
C ALA A 116 -7.68 18.25 -3.02
N SER A 117 -7.21 18.75 -1.88
CA SER A 117 -5.79 18.99 -1.64
C SER A 117 -5.12 17.69 -1.22
N ILE A 118 -4.10 17.25 -1.95
CA ILE A 118 -3.37 16.01 -1.69
C ILE A 118 -1.92 16.36 -1.36
N THR A 119 -1.51 16.06 -0.13
CA THR A 119 -0.12 16.22 0.31
C THR A 119 0.52 14.85 0.43
N ASN A 120 1.58 14.62 -0.33
CA ASN A 120 2.39 13.41 -0.25
C ASN A 120 3.67 13.71 0.54
N VAL A 121 4.03 12.84 1.48
CA VAL A 121 5.26 12.95 2.27
C VAL A 121 6.10 11.71 2.01
N GLU A 122 7.30 11.89 1.47
CA GLU A 122 8.24 10.83 1.15
C GLU A 122 9.62 11.21 1.72
N ILE A 123 10.23 10.28 2.44
CA ILE A 123 11.53 10.55 3.06
C ILE A 123 12.65 10.66 2.04
N ASP A 124 12.55 9.93 0.93
CA ASP A 124 13.60 9.83 -0.08
C ASP A 124 13.28 10.71 -1.30
N PRO A 125 13.97 11.85 -1.49
CA PRO A 125 13.73 12.71 -2.65
C PRO A 125 14.02 12.01 -3.99
N ALA A 126 14.84 10.94 -4.00
CA ALA A 126 15.07 10.16 -5.20
C ALA A 126 13.82 9.34 -5.60
N VAL A 127 13.04 8.85 -4.63
CA VAL A 127 11.75 8.20 -4.90
C VAL A 127 10.76 9.19 -5.55
N ILE A 128 10.68 10.43 -5.06
CA ILE A 128 9.84 11.46 -5.67
C ILE A 128 10.26 11.73 -7.13
N LYS A 129 11.56 11.84 -7.39
CA LYS A 129 12.12 12.03 -8.74
C LYS A 129 11.76 10.84 -9.67
N VAL A 130 11.90 9.61 -9.15
CA VAL A 130 11.56 8.38 -9.89
C VAL A 130 10.05 8.31 -10.16
N ALA A 131 9.20 8.67 -9.20
CA ALA A 131 7.75 8.73 -9.38
C ALA A 131 7.37 9.66 -10.54
N ARG A 132 7.97 10.87 -10.60
CA ARG A 132 7.75 11.83 -11.70
C ARG A 132 8.23 11.31 -13.05
N ASN A 133 9.39 10.67 -13.10
CA ASN A 133 10.03 10.30 -14.36
C ASN A 133 9.50 8.99 -14.96
N TYR A 134 8.96 8.09 -14.11
CA TYR A 134 8.64 6.73 -14.54
C TYR A 134 7.23 6.27 -14.20
N PHE A 135 6.48 6.98 -13.34
CA PHE A 135 5.15 6.56 -12.86
C PHE A 135 4.08 7.64 -13.07
N ASP A 136 4.32 8.58 -13.97
CA ASP A 136 3.39 9.65 -14.32
C ASP A 136 2.92 10.49 -13.12
N PHE A 137 3.66 10.45 -12.00
CA PHE A 137 3.36 11.31 -10.86
C PHE A 137 3.60 12.77 -11.23
N PHE A 138 2.64 13.60 -10.94
CA PHE A 138 2.71 15.03 -11.20
C PHE A 138 2.28 15.85 -9.99
N GLU A 139 2.72 17.09 -9.97
CA GLU A 139 2.33 18.08 -8.97
C GLU A 139 1.64 19.26 -9.63
N ASN A 140 0.69 19.82 -8.92
CA ASN A 140 -0.02 21.02 -9.32
C ASN A 140 -0.47 21.79 -8.06
N LYS A 141 -1.37 22.76 -8.19
CA LYS A 141 -1.89 23.52 -7.03
C LYS A 141 -2.60 22.66 -5.98
N ASN A 142 -3.07 21.47 -6.36
CA ASN A 142 -3.84 20.55 -5.49
C ASN A 142 -3.04 19.31 -5.09
N ILE A 143 -1.94 19.00 -5.77
CA ILE A 143 -1.07 17.85 -5.45
C ILE A 143 0.33 18.36 -5.17
N THR A 144 0.87 18.02 -4.01
CA THR A 144 2.24 18.37 -3.62
C THR A 144 2.98 17.15 -3.09
N ALA A 145 4.32 17.14 -3.27
CA ALA A 145 5.21 16.17 -2.65
C ALA A 145 6.25 16.88 -1.79
N VAL A 146 6.41 16.41 -0.55
CA VAL A 146 7.34 16.96 0.45
C VAL A 146 8.37 15.90 0.77
N ALA A 147 9.65 16.21 0.47
CA ALA A 147 10.78 15.34 0.84
C ALA A 147 11.09 15.53 2.33
N GLN A 148 10.54 14.68 3.18
CA GLN A 148 10.68 14.77 4.63
C GLN A 148 10.33 13.45 5.30
N ASP A 149 10.94 13.19 6.49
CA ASP A 149 10.49 12.13 7.39
C ASP A 149 9.03 12.35 7.81
N GLY A 150 8.22 11.26 7.78
CA GLY A 150 6.77 11.31 8.02
C GLY A 150 6.42 11.84 9.40
N ARG A 151 7.17 11.43 10.45
CA ARG A 151 6.88 11.89 11.81
C ARG A 151 7.26 13.36 12.02
N ILE A 152 8.37 13.80 11.43
CA ILE A 152 8.77 15.21 11.49
C ILE A 152 7.72 16.08 10.78
N PHE A 153 7.19 15.60 9.65
CA PHE A 153 6.09 16.29 8.96
C PHE A 153 4.85 16.39 9.85
N VAL A 154 4.41 15.26 10.44
CA VAL A 154 3.25 15.21 11.33
C VAL A 154 3.39 16.18 12.51
N LYS A 155 4.55 16.19 13.21
CA LYS A 155 4.80 17.14 14.30
C LYS A 155 4.68 18.60 13.85
N ARG A 156 5.22 18.95 12.68
CA ARG A 156 5.10 20.30 12.12
C ARG A 156 3.67 20.66 11.74
N ALA A 157 2.93 19.70 11.19
CA ALA A 157 1.52 19.87 10.83
C ALA A 157 0.65 20.11 12.07
N VAL A 158 0.90 19.40 13.18
CA VAL A 158 0.25 19.62 14.48
C VAL A 158 0.48 21.04 14.99
N ILE A 159 1.74 21.52 14.99
CA ILE A 159 2.07 22.88 15.40
C ILE A 159 1.34 23.92 14.55
N LYS A 160 1.17 23.64 13.23
CA LYS A 160 0.45 24.51 12.29
C LYS A 160 -1.07 24.33 12.35
N LYS A 161 -1.59 23.43 13.20
CA LYS A 161 -3.01 23.10 13.32
C LYS A 161 -3.64 22.70 11.97
N GLN A 162 -2.88 22.02 11.12
CA GLN A 162 -3.40 21.45 9.88
C GLN A 162 -4.37 20.33 10.18
N GLN A 163 -5.38 20.15 9.31
CA GLN A 163 -6.35 19.06 9.42
C GLN A 163 -6.58 18.41 8.07
N TYR A 164 -6.87 17.11 8.12
CA TYR A 164 -7.09 16.27 6.95
C TYR A 164 -8.33 15.39 7.14
N ASP A 165 -9.06 15.20 6.05
CA ASP A 165 -10.23 14.32 6.04
C ASP A 165 -9.86 12.86 5.83
N TRP A 166 -8.69 12.63 5.21
CA TRP A 166 -8.16 11.30 5.03
C TRP A 166 -6.65 11.31 5.17
N ILE A 167 -6.15 10.56 6.16
CA ILE A 167 -4.72 10.32 6.34
C ILE A 167 -4.42 8.87 5.96
N ILE A 168 -3.42 8.67 5.13
CA ILE A 168 -2.96 7.36 4.66
C ILE A 168 -1.55 7.15 5.16
N LEU A 169 -1.33 6.08 5.95
CA LEU A 169 -0.02 5.64 6.38
C LEU A 169 0.39 4.43 5.53
N ASP A 170 1.29 4.67 4.57
CA ASP A 170 1.81 3.67 3.62
C ASP A 170 3.34 3.76 3.50
N ALA A 171 4.01 4.08 4.61
CA ALA A 171 5.46 4.25 4.66
C ALA A 171 6.15 2.92 5.01
N PHE A 172 6.80 2.32 4.00
CA PHE A 172 7.56 1.10 4.17
C PHE A 172 9.04 1.32 3.84
N ASN A 173 9.90 0.67 4.61
CA ASN A 173 11.32 0.57 4.31
C ASN A 173 11.63 -0.87 3.84
N GLY A 174 11.25 -1.19 2.60
CA GLY A 174 11.29 -2.56 2.09
C GLY A 174 10.21 -3.42 2.73
N ASP A 175 10.57 -4.28 3.68
CA ASP A 175 9.68 -5.28 4.27
C ASP A 175 9.12 -4.87 5.65
N TYR A 176 9.39 -3.66 6.15
CA TYR A 176 8.94 -3.24 7.48
C TYR A 176 8.50 -1.78 7.52
N ILE A 177 7.66 -1.47 8.50
CA ILE A 177 7.25 -0.10 8.82
C ILE A 177 8.26 0.47 9.82
N PRO A 178 8.78 1.70 9.62
CA PRO A 178 9.69 2.33 10.57
C PRO A 178 9.08 2.42 11.98
N GLU A 179 9.84 2.00 12.99
CA GLU A 179 9.36 1.88 14.38
C GLU A 179 8.72 3.16 14.91
N HIS A 180 9.31 4.33 14.61
CA HIS A 180 8.83 5.63 15.05
C HIS A 180 7.51 6.09 14.40
N LEU A 181 7.00 5.35 13.39
CA LEU A 181 5.71 5.57 12.74
C LEU A 181 4.61 4.59 13.23
N MET A 182 4.87 3.85 14.30
CA MET A 182 3.96 2.83 14.82
C MET A 182 3.59 3.07 16.29
N THR A 183 4.21 4.04 16.94
CA THR A 183 4.08 4.28 18.38
C THR A 183 2.76 4.95 18.74
N GLN A 184 2.31 4.74 19.98
CA GLN A 184 1.12 5.38 20.52
C GLN A 184 1.19 6.89 20.37
N GLU A 185 2.34 7.48 20.67
CA GLU A 185 2.58 8.92 20.60
C GLU A 185 2.45 9.44 19.16
N PHE A 186 3.04 8.72 18.19
CA PHE A 186 2.87 9.07 16.79
C PHE A 186 1.41 8.98 16.35
N LEU A 187 0.70 7.92 16.72
CA LEU A 187 -0.72 7.76 16.38
C LEU A 187 -1.60 8.82 17.03
N GLN A 188 -1.26 9.31 18.24
CA GLN A 188 -1.94 10.44 18.89
C GLN A 188 -1.70 11.75 18.10
N GLU A 189 -0.46 12.00 17.66
CA GLU A 189 -0.13 13.11 16.77
C GLU A 189 -0.93 13.04 15.47
N VAL A 190 -0.99 11.88 14.81
CA VAL A 190 -1.79 11.65 13.59
C VAL A 190 -3.28 11.86 13.84
N LYS A 191 -3.82 11.35 14.95
CA LYS A 191 -5.23 11.54 15.33
C LYS A 191 -5.59 13.02 15.48
N SER A 192 -4.67 13.83 16.03
CA SER A 192 -4.90 15.28 16.17
C SER A 192 -4.95 16.05 14.86
N LEU A 193 -4.44 15.45 13.76
CA LEU A 193 -4.52 16.01 12.41
C LEU A 193 -5.78 15.60 11.65
N LEU A 194 -6.60 14.71 12.19
CA LEU A 194 -7.85 14.33 11.55
C LEU A 194 -8.91 15.42 11.81
N SER A 195 -9.61 15.82 10.75
CA SER A 195 -10.79 16.67 10.85
C SER A 195 -11.92 15.92 11.59
N ASP A 196 -13.02 16.62 11.92
CA ASP A 196 -14.15 16.03 12.64
C ASP A 196 -14.74 14.77 11.98
N ASN A 197 -14.66 14.65 10.67
CA ASN A 197 -15.06 13.46 9.90
C ASN A 197 -13.86 12.69 9.36
N GLY A 198 -12.68 12.96 9.90
CA GLY A 198 -11.42 12.43 9.41
C GLY A 198 -11.29 10.93 9.63
N VAL A 199 -10.65 10.28 8.66
CA VAL A 199 -10.38 8.84 8.63
C VAL A 199 -8.89 8.60 8.46
N LEU A 200 -8.35 7.72 9.28
CA LEU A 200 -7.01 7.15 9.11
C LEU A 200 -7.13 5.81 8.40
N ALA A 201 -6.34 5.60 7.36
CA ALA A 201 -6.09 4.30 6.76
C ALA A 201 -4.62 3.94 6.89
N ALA A 202 -4.30 2.85 7.56
CA ALA A 202 -2.93 2.40 7.72
C ALA A 202 -2.71 1.03 7.06
N ASN A 203 -1.75 0.96 6.15
CA ASN A 203 -1.27 -0.29 5.60
C ASN A 203 -0.32 -0.95 6.60
N THR A 204 -0.68 -2.14 7.07
CA THR A 204 0.06 -2.92 8.07
C THR A 204 0.16 -4.39 7.66
N PHE A 205 0.73 -5.23 8.51
CA PHE A 205 0.84 -6.66 8.25
C PHE A 205 -0.16 -7.49 9.07
N SER A 206 -0.68 -8.57 8.46
CA SER A 206 -1.62 -9.50 9.10
C SER A 206 -0.96 -10.75 9.67
N VAL A 207 0.34 -10.99 9.42
CA VAL A 207 1.01 -12.29 9.65
C VAL A 207 2.28 -12.20 10.50
N SER A 208 2.45 -11.17 11.32
CA SER A 208 3.62 -11.02 12.19
C SER A 208 3.22 -11.00 13.68
N LYS A 209 4.17 -11.25 14.58
CA LYS A 209 3.95 -11.03 16.02
C LYS A 209 3.60 -9.56 16.33
N LEU A 210 4.01 -8.65 15.45
CA LEU A 210 3.71 -7.22 15.52
C LEU A 210 2.20 -6.94 15.46
N TYR A 211 1.42 -7.82 14.80
CA TYR A 211 -0.04 -7.67 14.66
C TYR A 211 -0.75 -7.36 15.97
N ASN A 212 -0.42 -8.07 17.05
CA ASN A 212 -1.07 -7.89 18.34
C ASN A 212 -0.73 -6.54 18.97
N TYR A 213 0.55 -6.14 18.87
CA TYR A 213 1.03 -4.85 19.39
C TYR A 213 0.43 -3.67 18.62
N GLU A 214 0.42 -3.75 17.29
CA GLU A 214 -0.24 -2.74 16.45
C GLU A 214 -1.72 -2.63 16.80
N SER A 215 -2.43 -3.77 16.84
CA SER A 215 -3.86 -3.79 17.11
C SER A 215 -4.19 -3.17 18.47
N ALA A 216 -3.41 -3.51 19.51
CA ALA A 216 -3.55 -2.92 20.85
C ALA A 216 -3.25 -1.41 20.84
N THR A 217 -2.22 -0.96 20.11
CA THR A 217 -1.82 0.44 20.04
C THR A 217 -2.89 1.28 19.32
N TYR A 218 -3.39 0.80 18.17
CA TYR A 218 -4.50 1.47 17.47
C TYR A 218 -5.77 1.52 18.34
N LYS A 219 -6.09 0.43 19.04
CA LYS A 219 -7.24 0.37 19.96
C LYS A 219 -7.12 1.37 21.10
N ALA A 220 -5.91 1.50 21.68
CA ALA A 220 -5.66 2.46 22.77
C ALA A 220 -5.83 3.92 22.33
N VAL A 221 -5.44 4.25 21.07
CA VAL A 221 -5.52 5.62 20.56
C VAL A 221 -6.89 5.96 19.99
N PHE A 222 -7.47 5.08 19.17
CA PHE A 222 -8.68 5.40 18.40
C PHE A 222 -9.95 4.77 18.96
N GLY A 223 -9.85 3.79 19.87
CA GLY A 223 -10.96 2.95 20.24
C GLY A 223 -11.22 1.86 19.21
N ASP A 224 -12.49 1.69 18.83
CA ASP A 224 -12.83 0.71 17.79
C ASP A 224 -12.40 1.17 16.39
N PHE A 225 -11.99 0.20 15.58
CA PHE A 225 -11.57 0.40 14.20
C PHE A 225 -12.04 -0.76 13.32
N PHE A 226 -11.96 -0.61 11.99
CA PHE A 226 -12.15 -1.73 11.07
C PHE A 226 -10.82 -2.34 10.68
N ASN A 227 -10.76 -3.67 10.71
CA ASN A 227 -9.76 -4.47 10.02
C ASN A 227 -10.26 -4.83 8.63
N VAL A 228 -9.46 -4.56 7.58
CA VAL A 228 -9.70 -5.04 6.22
C VAL A 228 -8.57 -5.98 5.86
N LYS A 229 -8.88 -7.27 5.71
CA LYS A 229 -7.91 -8.33 5.40
C LYS A 229 -8.28 -9.05 4.12
N ASN A 230 -7.27 -9.58 3.44
CA ASN A 230 -7.45 -10.46 2.30
C ASN A 230 -6.71 -11.77 2.56
N ALA A 231 -7.37 -12.90 2.43
CA ALA A 231 -6.79 -14.22 2.69
C ALA A 231 -5.51 -14.52 1.87
N ASN A 232 -5.41 -13.90 0.69
CA ASN A 232 -4.30 -14.13 -0.25
C ASN A 232 -3.20 -13.05 -0.15
N ASN A 233 -3.22 -12.21 0.86
CA ASN A 233 -2.27 -11.11 1.01
C ASN A 233 -1.87 -10.96 2.47
N SER A 234 -0.59 -10.71 2.72
CA SER A 234 -0.06 -10.42 4.07
C SER A 234 -0.39 -9.01 4.56
N ASN A 235 -0.91 -8.12 3.70
CA ASN A 235 -1.31 -6.78 4.11
C ASN A 235 -2.66 -6.79 4.84
N ARG A 236 -2.74 -5.91 5.83
CA ARG A 236 -3.94 -5.52 6.56
C ARG A 236 -4.11 -4.02 6.44
N ILE A 237 -5.33 -3.54 6.20
CA ILE A 237 -5.65 -2.13 6.33
C ILE A 237 -6.43 -1.93 7.63
N ILE A 238 -5.93 -1.04 8.48
CA ILE A 238 -6.63 -0.53 9.66
C ILE A 238 -7.32 0.77 9.24
N LEU A 239 -8.64 0.85 9.50
CA LEU A 239 -9.41 2.08 9.30
C LEU A 239 -9.90 2.58 10.63
N ALA A 240 -9.39 3.72 11.06
CA ALA A 240 -9.78 4.36 12.31
C ALA A 240 -10.37 5.76 12.05
N SER A 241 -11.24 6.21 12.93
CA SER A 241 -11.91 7.51 12.82
C SER A 241 -11.95 8.22 14.16
N VAL A 242 -12.04 9.55 14.14
CA VAL A 242 -12.27 10.35 15.36
C VAL A 242 -13.71 10.22 15.87
N LYS A 243 -14.68 9.95 14.97
CA LYS A 243 -16.07 9.64 15.30
C LYS A 243 -16.31 8.15 15.42
N ALA A 244 -17.46 7.81 15.99
CA ALA A 244 -17.94 6.43 16.01
C ALA A 244 -17.98 5.84 14.57
N LEU A 245 -17.59 4.58 14.45
CA LEU A 245 -17.61 3.88 13.17
C LEU A 245 -19.03 3.79 12.61
N PRO A 246 -19.22 3.95 11.29
CA PRO A 246 -20.52 3.84 10.66
C PRO A 246 -21.10 2.43 10.80
N LYS A 247 -22.43 2.36 10.88
CA LYS A 247 -23.17 1.10 10.88
C LYS A 247 -23.08 0.38 9.53
N PRO A 248 -23.33 -0.93 9.48
CA PRO A 248 -23.26 -1.71 8.24
C PRO A 248 -24.17 -1.21 7.10
N ASP A 249 -25.35 -0.67 7.42
CA ASP A 249 -26.29 -0.09 6.46
C ASP A 249 -25.71 1.15 5.76
N ILE A 250 -25.06 2.03 6.52
CA ILE A 250 -24.37 3.22 5.98
C ILE A 250 -23.18 2.81 5.10
N ILE A 251 -22.39 1.80 5.52
CA ILE A 251 -21.30 1.26 4.72
C ILE A 251 -21.83 0.71 3.38
N ALA A 252 -22.93 -0.05 3.41
CA ALA A 252 -23.57 -0.59 2.21
C ALA A 252 -24.10 0.52 1.29
N GLN A 253 -24.69 1.56 1.84
CA GLN A 253 -25.15 2.74 1.10
C GLN A 253 -23.99 3.44 0.40
N HIS A 254 -22.89 3.72 1.11
CA HIS A 254 -21.70 4.34 0.55
C HIS A 254 -21.05 3.44 -0.52
N ALA A 255 -20.97 2.12 -0.28
CA ALA A 255 -20.44 1.18 -1.27
C ALA A 255 -21.23 1.21 -2.59
N LYS A 256 -22.57 1.26 -2.51
CA LYS A 256 -23.44 1.39 -3.69
C LYS A 256 -23.18 2.72 -4.42
N ALA A 257 -23.09 3.83 -3.70
CA ALA A 257 -22.87 5.15 -4.28
C ALA A 257 -21.49 5.31 -4.94
N LEU A 258 -20.46 4.64 -4.40
CA LEU A 258 -19.08 4.75 -4.89
C LEU A 258 -18.72 3.74 -5.97
N LYS A 259 -19.55 2.71 -6.22
CA LYS A 259 -19.26 1.60 -7.12
C LYS A 259 -18.82 2.07 -8.50
N GLU A 260 -19.66 2.86 -9.16
CA GLU A 260 -19.40 3.35 -10.53
C GLU A 260 -18.20 4.29 -10.58
N LYS A 261 -18.00 5.09 -9.54
CA LYS A 261 -16.91 6.05 -9.43
C LYS A 261 -15.54 5.38 -9.29
N LEU A 262 -15.47 4.22 -8.64
CA LEU A 262 -14.23 3.53 -8.31
C LEU A 262 -13.88 2.36 -9.26
N SER A 263 -14.87 1.84 -10.01
CA SER A 263 -14.67 0.71 -10.92
C SER A 263 -13.63 0.95 -12.02
N PRO A 264 -13.47 2.16 -12.63
CA PRO A 264 -12.44 2.42 -13.62
C PRO A 264 -11.02 2.21 -13.09
N PHE A 265 -10.81 2.40 -11.78
CA PHE A 265 -9.52 2.28 -11.13
C PHE A 265 -9.23 0.84 -10.62
N ASN A 266 -10.04 -0.14 -11.03
CA ASN A 266 -9.95 -1.54 -10.57
C ASN A 266 -10.23 -1.71 -9.07
N VAL A 267 -11.07 -0.87 -8.48
CA VAL A 267 -11.50 -0.93 -7.08
C VAL A 267 -12.94 -1.43 -7.00
N ASP A 268 -13.10 -2.72 -6.65
CA ASP A 268 -14.40 -3.30 -6.32
C ASP A 268 -14.77 -2.99 -4.87
N ILE A 269 -15.29 -1.78 -4.65
CA ILE A 269 -15.61 -1.30 -3.30
C ILE A 269 -16.69 -2.13 -2.60
N THR A 270 -17.60 -2.74 -3.35
CA THR A 270 -18.62 -3.62 -2.80
C THR A 270 -17.99 -4.90 -2.24
N LYS A 271 -17.06 -5.51 -2.99
CA LYS A 271 -16.33 -6.69 -2.52
C LYS A 271 -15.42 -6.35 -1.31
N ILE A 272 -14.83 -5.17 -1.30
CA ILE A 272 -14.00 -4.71 -0.20
C ILE A 272 -14.82 -4.43 1.06
N SER A 273 -16.04 -3.87 0.94
CA SER A 273 -16.89 -3.57 2.11
C SER A 273 -17.24 -4.84 2.92
N HIS A 274 -17.41 -6.00 2.25
CA HIS A 274 -17.64 -7.28 2.93
C HIS A 274 -16.43 -7.83 3.69
N LYS A 275 -15.26 -7.25 3.52
CA LYS A 275 -14.02 -7.63 4.24
C LYS A 275 -13.75 -6.74 5.46
N MET A 276 -14.56 -5.73 5.69
CA MET A 276 -14.43 -4.83 6.83
C MET A 276 -14.99 -5.50 8.09
N ILE A 277 -14.13 -5.79 9.04
CA ILE A 277 -14.49 -6.41 10.32
C ILE A 277 -14.26 -5.38 11.43
N SER A 278 -15.34 -5.01 12.14
CA SER A 278 -15.25 -4.08 13.26
C SER A 278 -14.65 -4.76 14.49
N THR A 279 -13.71 -4.08 15.15
CA THR A 279 -13.14 -4.53 16.42
C THR A 279 -14.10 -4.39 17.59
N ALA A 280 -15.20 -3.67 17.43
CA ALA A 280 -16.29 -3.65 18.40
C ALA A 280 -17.02 -5.00 18.50
N THR A 281 -17.02 -5.78 17.40
CA THR A 281 -17.67 -7.09 17.33
C THR A 281 -16.69 -8.25 17.41
N THR A 282 -15.46 -8.05 16.91
CA THR A 282 -14.46 -9.12 16.79
C THR A 282 -13.07 -8.58 17.11
N GLN A 283 -12.57 -8.88 18.29
CA GLN A 283 -11.19 -8.63 18.68
C GLN A 283 -10.40 -9.95 18.55
N ASP A 284 -9.44 -9.97 17.62
CA ASP A 284 -8.67 -11.19 17.29
C ASP A 284 -7.20 -11.13 17.78
N TRP A 285 -6.94 -10.33 18.81
CA TRP A 285 -5.66 -10.27 19.52
C TRP A 285 -5.90 -10.30 21.03
N PRO A 286 -4.91 -10.74 21.84
CA PRO A 286 -5.02 -10.80 23.30
C PRO A 286 -5.25 -9.38 23.88
N PRO A 287 -6.23 -9.20 24.80
CA PRO A 287 -6.52 -7.88 25.40
C PRO A 287 -5.32 -7.27 26.13
N ALA A 288 -4.44 -8.11 26.72
CA ALA A 288 -3.25 -7.68 27.44
C ALA A 288 -2.01 -7.50 26.52
N SER A 289 -2.19 -7.38 25.21
CA SER A 289 -1.07 -7.14 24.28
C SER A 289 -0.40 -5.81 24.60
N PRO A 290 0.95 -5.77 24.67
CA PRO A 290 1.68 -4.54 24.95
C PRO A 290 1.48 -3.48 23.84
N LEU A 291 1.61 -2.22 24.21
CA LEU A 291 1.56 -1.11 23.26
C LEU A 291 2.95 -0.81 22.70
N LEU A 292 2.98 -0.32 21.48
CA LEU A 292 4.18 0.28 20.88
C LEU A 292 4.25 1.74 21.36
N THR A 293 5.36 2.11 21.98
CA THR A 293 5.61 3.46 22.48
C THR A 293 6.95 3.97 21.98
N ASP A 294 7.20 5.28 22.09
CA ASP A 294 8.50 5.87 21.73
C ASP A 294 9.67 5.27 22.52
N GLN A 295 9.39 4.75 23.72
CA GLN A 295 10.40 4.10 24.56
C GLN A 295 10.50 2.59 24.29
N TYR A 296 9.46 1.97 23.73
CA TYR A 296 9.40 0.53 23.47
C TYR A 296 8.63 0.24 22.18
N SER A 297 9.37 0.12 21.10
CA SER A 297 8.84 -0.26 19.78
C SER A 297 9.74 -1.31 19.12
N PRO A 298 9.71 -2.57 19.56
CA PRO A 298 10.59 -3.64 19.04
C PRO A 298 10.10 -4.19 17.69
N ALA A 299 9.62 -3.31 16.79
CA ALA A 299 9.00 -3.69 15.53
C ALA A 299 9.94 -4.55 14.66
N ASN A 300 11.23 -4.23 14.63
CA ASN A 300 12.21 -5.01 13.87
C ASN A 300 12.37 -6.44 14.41
N LEU A 301 12.31 -6.64 15.72
CA LEU A 301 12.41 -7.97 16.34
C LEU A 301 11.12 -8.78 16.16
N LEU A 302 9.97 -8.12 16.21
CA LEU A 302 8.65 -8.76 16.08
C LEU A 302 8.30 -9.09 14.61
N ASN A 303 8.93 -8.39 13.67
CA ASN A 303 8.69 -8.59 12.24
C ASN A 303 9.58 -9.69 11.62
N LEU A 304 10.53 -10.23 12.36
CA LEU A 304 11.32 -11.38 11.91
C LEU A 304 10.37 -12.55 11.66
N LYS A 305 10.34 -13.05 10.43
CA LYS A 305 9.71 -14.31 10.07
C LYS A 305 10.48 -15.42 10.80
N ASN A 306 9.79 -16.21 11.62
CA ASN A 306 10.34 -17.46 12.14
C ASN A 306 10.55 -18.47 11.02
#